data_4a78622faf334d9f820440b723e5386e
#
_entry.id   4a78622faf334d9f820440b723e5386e
#
_cell.length_a   1.000
_cell.length_b   1.000
_cell.length_c   1.000
_cell.angle_alpha   90.00
_cell.angle_beta   90.00
_cell.angle_gamma   90.00
#
_symmetry.space_group_name_H-M   'P 1'
#
loop_
_entity.id
_entity.type
_entity.pdbx_description
1 polymer ?
#
loop_
_entity_poly.entity_id
_entity_poly.type
_entity_poly.pdbx_seq_one_letter_code
_entity_poly.pdbx_strand_id
1 'polypeptide(L)'
;MAATTFTVSHGKIRIKVRLLPTVADVHREHQAVARRCHDGKTVCAFFLPTPRATRYVGTITLPLQGKLREYVPHEVTHAVIHALNGVLSHDDEACCTAIGRISARIFKHLDQIGCAA
;
A
#
# COMPACT_ATOMS: atom_id res chain seq x y z
N MET A 1 -19.43 1.23 -6.55
CA MET A 1 -18.42 0.69 -5.62
C MET A 1 -17.90 1.82 -4.75
N ALA A 2 -17.99 1.66 -3.44
CA ALA A 2 -17.50 2.66 -2.50
C ALA A 2 -16.00 2.42 -2.21
N ALA A 3 -15.20 3.45 -2.43
CA ALA A 3 -13.79 3.43 -2.07
C ALA A 3 -13.54 4.44 -0.95
N THR A 4 -12.74 4.06 0.03
CA THR A 4 -12.31 4.94 1.11
C THR A 4 -10.81 5.19 0.95
N THR A 5 -10.41 6.44 1.10
CA THR A 5 -9.00 6.81 0.97
C THR A 5 -8.55 7.57 2.20
N PHE A 6 -7.37 7.23 2.70
CA PHE A 6 -6.73 7.98 3.77
C PHE A 6 -5.22 8.09 3.49
N THR A 7 -4.55 8.93 4.25
CA THR A 7 -3.12 9.17 4.10
C THR A 7 -2.37 8.75 5.34
N VAL A 8 -1.23 8.10 5.15
CA VAL A 8 -0.26 7.83 6.21
C VAL A 8 1.08 8.43 5.83
N SER A 9 1.87 8.79 6.84
CA SER A 9 3.19 9.38 6.58
C SER A 9 4.18 9.01 7.68
N HIS A 10 5.45 9.02 7.31
CA HIS A 10 6.58 8.92 8.22
C HIS A 10 7.72 9.75 7.61
N GLY A 11 8.12 10.82 8.31
CA GLY A 11 9.08 11.76 7.75
C GLY A 11 8.56 12.36 6.44
N LYS A 12 9.36 12.26 5.39
CA LYS A 12 9.00 12.75 4.04
C LYS A 12 8.23 11.72 3.22
N ILE A 13 8.08 10.52 3.72
CA ILE A 13 7.36 9.46 3.03
C ILE A 13 5.87 9.65 3.29
N ARG A 14 5.11 9.88 2.23
CA ARG A 14 3.67 10.14 2.29
C ARG A 14 2.96 9.22 1.31
N ILE A 15 2.02 8.42 1.81
CA ILE A 15 1.37 7.38 1.03
C ILE A 15 -0.14 7.53 1.14
N LYS A 16 -0.83 7.45 0.01
CA LYS A 16 -2.28 7.29 0.00
C LYS A 16 -2.60 5.81 0.15
N VAL A 17 -3.58 5.51 0.98
CA VAL A 17 -4.11 4.16 1.12
C VAL A 17 -5.55 4.16 0.65
N ARG A 18 -5.85 3.33 -0.35
CA ARG A 18 -7.17 3.19 -0.93
C ARG A 18 -7.73 1.83 -0.54
N LEU A 19 -8.91 1.83 0.06
CA LEU A 19 -9.58 0.62 0.51
C LEU A 19 -10.75 0.31 -0.40
N LEU A 20 -10.80 -0.91 -0.89
CA LEU A 20 -11.89 -1.42 -1.72
C LEU A 20 -12.61 -2.56 -0.99
N PRO A 21 -13.90 -2.79 -1.26
CA PRO A 21 -14.66 -3.78 -0.49
C PRO A 21 -14.11 -5.21 -0.57
N THR A 22 -13.67 -5.65 -1.73
CA THR A 22 -13.29 -7.06 -1.94
C THR A 22 -11.96 -7.21 -2.67
N VAL A 23 -11.38 -8.40 -2.56
CA VAL A 23 -10.20 -8.79 -3.34
C VAL A 23 -10.48 -8.72 -4.85
N ALA A 24 -11.69 -9.11 -5.27
CA ALA A 24 -12.07 -9.03 -6.68
C ALA A 24 -12.04 -7.59 -7.21
N ASP A 25 -12.45 -6.63 -6.38
CA ASP A 25 -12.41 -5.21 -6.73
C ASP A 25 -10.97 -4.72 -6.90
N VAL A 26 -10.08 -5.12 -6.00
CA VAL A 26 -8.65 -4.79 -6.08
C VAL A 26 -8.03 -5.37 -7.35
N HIS A 27 -8.29 -6.63 -7.63
CA HIS A 27 -7.77 -7.30 -8.82
C HIS A 27 -8.23 -6.60 -10.10
N ARG A 28 -9.51 -6.25 -10.18
CA ARG A 28 -10.09 -5.56 -11.34
C ARG A 28 -9.46 -4.17 -11.53
N GLU A 29 -9.25 -3.43 -10.45
CA GLU A 29 -8.62 -2.12 -10.52
C GLU A 29 -7.16 -2.23 -10.95
N HIS A 30 -6.44 -3.24 -10.47
CA HIS A 30 -5.07 -3.48 -10.90
C HIS A 30 -5.00 -3.79 -12.41
N GLN A 31 -5.91 -4.59 -12.94
CA GLN A 31 -5.97 -4.86 -14.37
C GLN A 31 -6.14 -3.58 -15.19
N ALA A 32 -6.99 -2.67 -14.70
CA ALA A 32 -7.25 -1.40 -15.38
C ALA A 32 -6.03 -0.48 -15.39
N VAL A 33 -5.31 -0.35 -14.27
CA VAL A 33 -4.17 0.57 -14.15
C VAL A 33 -2.87 -0.02 -14.67
N ALA A 34 -2.67 -1.32 -14.52
CA ALA A 34 -1.43 -1.96 -14.96
C ALA A 34 -1.45 -2.33 -16.45
N ARG A 35 -2.64 -2.42 -17.04
CA ARG A 35 -2.83 -2.82 -18.44
C ARG A 35 -2.10 -4.12 -18.79
N ARG A 36 -2.09 -5.09 -17.86
CA ARG A 36 -1.40 -6.37 -18.01
C ARG A 36 -2.35 -7.53 -17.83
N CYS A 37 -2.05 -8.63 -18.51
CA CYS A 37 -2.64 -9.92 -18.17
C CYS A 37 -1.95 -10.46 -16.92
N HIS A 38 -2.71 -11.14 -16.07
CA HIS A 38 -2.22 -11.65 -14.79
C HIS A 38 -1.97 -13.15 -14.83
N ASP A 39 -1.44 -13.75 -15.77
CA ASP A 39 -1.05 -15.18 -15.81
C ASP A 39 -1.86 -16.10 -14.86
N GLY A 40 -3.17 -15.85 -14.71
CA GLY A 40 -4.04 -16.59 -13.82
C GLY A 40 -3.91 -16.28 -12.33
N LYS A 41 -3.02 -15.37 -11.92
CA LYS A 41 -2.85 -15.02 -10.51
C LYS A 41 -3.75 -13.85 -10.11
N THR A 42 -4.38 -13.97 -8.96
CA THR A 42 -5.18 -12.88 -8.38
C THR A 42 -4.29 -11.88 -7.67
N VAL A 43 -4.44 -10.60 -7.99
CA VAL A 43 -3.80 -9.51 -7.27
C VAL A 43 -4.69 -9.11 -6.11
N CYS A 44 -4.21 -9.32 -4.88
CA CYS A 44 -4.98 -9.05 -3.66
C CYS A 44 -4.74 -7.65 -3.11
N ALA A 45 -3.58 -7.07 -3.39
CA ALA A 45 -3.19 -5.72 -2.99
C ALA A 45 -2.09 -5.25 -3.93
N PHE A 46 -1.89 -3.95 -4.06
CA PHE A 46 -0.81 -3.45 -4.89
C PHE A 46 -0.40 -2.02 -4.50
N PHE A 47 0.83 -1.67 -4.86
CA PHE A 47 1.37 -0.33 -4.75
C PHE A 47 1.56 0.24 -6.16
N LEU A 48 1.04 1.44 -6.36
CA LEU A 48 1.20 2.18 -7.62
C LEU A 48 1.95 3.48 -7.33
N PRO A 49 3.20 3.64 -7.85
CA PRO A 49 3.93 4.89 -7.63
C PRO A 49 3.23 6.06 -8.33
N THR A 50 3.29 7.23 -7.71
CA THR A 50 2.82 8.46 -8.35
C THR A 50 3.94 9.09 -9.17
N PRO A 51 3.61 9.84 -10.23
CA PRO A 51 4.60 10.60 -10.97
C PRO A 51 5.35 11.57 -10.06
N ARG A 52 6.57 11.91 -10.46
CA ARG A 52 7.36 12.96 -9.78
C ARG A 52 6.56 14.25 -9.73
N ALA A 53 6.84 15.08 -8.76
CA ALA A 53 6.18 16.37 -8.49
C ALA A 53 4.91 16.29 -7.66
N THR A 54 4.55 15.15 -7.14
CA THR A 54 3.47 15.07 -6.14
C THR A 54 4.06 14.90 -4.75
N ARG A 55 3.27 15.24 -3.71
CA ARG A 55 3.68 15.05 -2.31
C ARG A 55 3.66 13.59 -1.89
N TYR A 56 3.07 12.72 -2.70
CA TYR A 56 2.87 11.32 -2.36
C TYR A 56 3.85 10.44 -3.11
N VAL A 57 4.40 9.47 -2.41
CA VAL A 57 5.23 8.42 -3.00
C VAL A 57 4.40 7.56 -3.96
N GLY A 58 3.17 7.28 -3.57
CA GLY A 58 2.25 6.50 -4.37
C GLY A 58 0.99 6.15 -3.60
N THR A 59 0.25 5.21 -4.15
CA THR A 59 -1.01 4.72 -3.56
C THR A 59 -0.92 3.23 -3.34
N ILE A 60 -1.24 2.79 -2.12
CA ILE A 60 -1.43 1.40 -1.77
C ILE A 60 -2.91 1.10 -1.85
N THR A 61 -3.30 0.09 -2.62
CA THR A 61 -4.70 -0.35 -2.72
C THR A 61 -4.84 -1.69 -1.99
N LEU A 62 -5.78 -1.74 -1.04
CA LEU A 62 -6.01 -2.89 -0.18
C LEU A 62 -7.48 -3.30 -0.22
N PRO A 63 -7.79 -4.60 -0.08
CA PRO A 63 -9.15 -5.04 0.14
C PRO A 63 -9.53 -4.91 1.61
N LEU A 64 -10.83 -4.77 1.91
CA LEU A 64 -11.34 -4.82 3.28
C LEU A 64 -11.57 -6.27 3.74
N GLN A 65 -10.84 -7.20 3.21
CA GLN A 65 -10.95 -8.63 3.50
C GLN A 65 -9.62 -9.33 3.22
N GLY A 66 -9.50 -10.57 3.63
CA GLY A 66 -8.34 -11.40 3.35
C GLY A 66 -7.21 -11.19 4.35
N LYS A 67 -5.99 -11.44 3.89
CA LYS A 67 -4.80 -11.51 4.76
C LYS A 67 -4.13 -10.14 4.91
N LEU A 68 -4.82 -9.18 5.51
CA LEU A 68 -4.33 -7.81 5.68
C LEU A 68 -2.99 -7.74 6.42
N ARG A 69 -2.75 -8.64 7.37
CA ARG A 69 -1.45 -8.68 8.09
C ARG A 69 -0.29 -8.99 7.17
N GLU A 70 -0.55 -9.66 6.05
CA GLU A 70 0.48 -9.93 5.04
C GLU A 70 0.50 -8.83 3.99
N TYR A 71 -0.67 -8.38 3.52
CA TYR A 71 -0.76 -7.38 2.45
C TYR A 71 -0.16 -6.04 2.85
N VAL A 72 -0.46 -5.56 4.05
CA VAL A 72 -0.03 -4.22 4.49
C VAL A 72 1.49 -4.09 4.50
N PRO A 73 2.24 -4.92 5.24
CA PRO A 73 3.71 -4.77 5.24
C PRO A 73 4.35 -5.05 3.88
N HIS A 74 3.76 -5.93 3.08
CA HIS A 74 4.27 -6.22 1.74
C HIS A 74 4.21 -4.96 0.86
N GLU A 75 3.05 -4.30 0.79
CA GLU A 75 2.90 -3.10 -0.05
C GLU A 75 3.62 -1.89 0.53
N VAL A 76 3.67 -1.76 1.85
CA VAL A 76 4.45 -0.71 2.51
C VAL A 76 5.93 -0.87 2.18
N THR A 77 6.44 -2.09 2.14
CA THR A 77 7.83 -2.36 1.74
C THR A 77 8.11 -1.85 0.34
N HIS A 78 7.23 -2.14 -0.63
CA HIS A 78 7.36 -1.60 -1.99
C HIS A 78 7.38 -0.07 -1.99
N ALA A 79 6.50 0.56 -1.24
CA ALA A 79 6.42 2.02 -1.17
C ALA A 79 7.67 2.65 -0.58
N VAL A 80 8.21 2.09 0.50
CA VAL A 80 9.43 2.59 1.15
C VAL A 80 10.64 2.41 0.24
N ILE A 81 10.78 1.25 -0.41
CA ILE A 81 11.86 1.00 -1.36
C ILE A 81 11.78 2.00 -2.51
N HIS A 82 10.59 2.26 -3.03
CA HIS A 82 10.40 3.24 -4.10
C HIS A 82 10.78 4.65 -3.64
N ALA A 83 10.40 5.04 -2.42
CA ALA A 83 10.74 6.35 -1.84
C ALA A 83 12.25 6.54 -1.71
N LEU A 84 12.99 5.45 -1.49
CA LEU A 84 14.45 5.45 -1.40
C LEU A 84 15.13 5.21 -2.76
N ASN A 85 14.41 5.44 -3.86
CA ASN A 85 14.89 5.25 -5.25
C ASN A 85 15.34 3.82 -5.55
N GLY A 86 14.66 2.83 -4.96
CA GLY A 86 14.96 1.42 -5.18
C GLY A 86 16.24 0.93 -4.50
N VAL A 87 16.90 1.79 -3.75
CA VAL A 87 18.09 1.42 -3.00
C VAL A 87 17.68 1.13 -1.57
N LEU A 88 17.88 -0.11 -1.14
CA LEU A 88 17.92 -0.39 0.29
C LEU A 88 19.15 0.38 0.78
N SER A 89 18.91 1.46 1.50
CA SER A 89 19.99 2.33 1.94
C SER A 89 20.95 1.54 2.83
N HIS A 90 22.16 2.05 2.97
CA HIS A 90 23.13 1.52 3.93
C HIS A 90 22.60 1.57 5.37
N ASP A 91 21.50 2.25 5.60
CA ASP A 91 20.81 2.30 6.88
C ASP A 91 19.54 1.47 6.83
N ASP A 92 19.72 0.16 6.96
CA ASP A 92 18.62 -0.80 7.01
C ASP A 92 17.69 -0.53 8.19
N GLU A 93 18.21 0.00 9.31
CA GLU A 93 17.39 0.36 10.48
C GLU A 93 16.38 1.44 10.15
N ALA A 94 16.78 2.49 9.45
CA ALA A 94 15.85 3.55 9.06
C ALA A 94 14.75 3.01 8.14
N CYS A 95 15.12 2.14 7.21
CA CYS A 95 14.18 1.49 6.30
C CYS A 95 13.18 0.63 7.08
N CYS A 96 13.67 -0.25 7.95
CA CYS A 96 12.82 -1.12 8.77
C CYS A 96 11.91 -0.31 9.70
N THR A 97 12.41 0.78 10.28
CA THR A 97 11.64 1.68 11.13
C THR A 97 10.49 2.33 10.34
N ALA A 98 10.78 2.82 9.15
CA ALA A 98 9.75 3.41 8.29
C ALA A 98 8.65 2.39 7.93
N ILE A 99 9.04 1.18 7.52
CA ILE A 99 8.11 0.12 7.19
C ILE A 99 7.23 -0.22 8.40
N GLY A 100 7.83 -0.39 9.57
CA GLY A 100 7.09 -0.74 10.79
C GLY A 100 6.13 0.36 11.22
N ARG A 101 6.54 1.61 11.22
CA ARG A 101 5.70 2.73 11.64
C ARG A 101 4.56 3.01 10.69
N ILE A 102 4.81 2.97 9.38
CA ILE A 102 3.77 3.16 8.37
C ILE A 102 2.76 2.03 8.46
N SER A 103 3.22 0.78 8.54
CA SER A 103 2.35 -0.38 8.69
C SER A 103 1.46 -0.27 9.93
N ALA A 104 2.04 0.12 11.07
CA ALA A 104 1.29 0.28 12.31
C ALA A 104 0.19 1.35 12.18
N ARG A 105 0.46 2.45 11.49
CA ARG A 105 -0.53 3.49 11.25
C ARG A 105 -1.66 3.03 10.36
N ILE A 106 -1.36 2.22 9.36
CA ILE A 106 -2.40 1.62 8.51
C ILE A 106 -3.28 0.68 9.35
N PHE A 107 -2.68 -0.20 10.14
CA PHE A 107 -3.44 -1.11 11.01
C PHE A 107 -4.30 -0.36 12.02
N LYS A 108 -3.78 0.72 12.60
CA LYS A 108 -4.57 1.55 13.52
C LYS A 108 -5.80 2.13 12.84
N HIS A 109 -5.65 2.61 11.61
CA HIS A 109 -6.79 3.13 10.85
C HIS A 109 -7.79 2.03 10.52
N LEU A 110 -7.32 0.85 10.13
CA LEU A 110 -8.19 -0.30 9.86
C LEU A 110 -8.97 -0.70 11.10
N ASP A 111 -8.34 -0.71 12.27
CA ASP A 111 -9.02 -0.97 13.55
C ASP A 111 -10.12 0.06 13.82
N GLN A 112 -9.85 1.35 13.57
CA GLN A 112 -10.81 2.43 13.81
C GLN A 112 -12.06 2.31 12.94
N ILE A 113 -11.95 1.75 11.76
CA ILE A 113 -13.11 1.53 10.88
C ILE A 113 -13.73 0.14 11.06
N GLY A 114 -13.28 -0.62 12.05
CA GLY A 114 -13.82 -1.93 12.36
C GLY A 114 -13.36 -3.06 11.47
N CYS A 115 -12.27 -2.88 10.72
CA CYS A 115 -11.69 -3.91 9.87
C CYS A 115 -10.60 -4.64 10.65
N ALA A 116 -10.91 -5.86 11.09
CA ALA A 116 -9.93 -6.69 11.79
C ALA A 116 -8.84 -7.18 10.83
N ALA A 117 -7.61 -6.99 11.21
CA ALA A 117 -6.48 -7.49 10.43
C ALA A 117 -6.08 -8.90 10.88
#